data_06d532cb4278b5cb0a6b13d53292153d
#
_entry.id   06d532cb4278b5cb0a6b13d53292153d
#
_cell.length_a   1.000
_cell.length_b   1.000
_cell.length_c   1.000
_cell.angle_alpha   90.00
_cell.angle_beta   90.00
_cell.angle_gamma   90.00
#
_symmetry.space_group_name_H-M   'P 1'
#
loop_
_entity.id
_entity.type
_entity.pdbx_description
1 polymer ?
#
loop_
_entity_poly.entity_id
_entity_poly.type
_entity_poly.pdbx_seq_one_letter_code
_entity_poly.pdbx_strand_id
1 'polypeptide(L)'
;MAIELDNSFTVPVPPEQAWDVLLDVERIAPCMPGASVTSVEGDEIEGQVKVKLGPLSLTYKGTAKFTDKDQAAHIISIEASGKETRGSGTASASVQASLTPGGGAGQTLVSIHTSLNVTGKPAQFGRSLLPEVSGKLIQQFATNLEAMINADTAAGATEAVETGTGDAGASQGDAGAGSGQAPTDSAVTAPAPVSPAAPAV
;
A
#
# COMPACT_ATOMS: atom_id res chain seq x y z
N MET A 1 -20.19 -5.81 -21.93
CA MET A 1 -21.02 -6.07 -20.75
C MET A 1 -20.35 -5.41 -19.57
N ALA A 2 -21.03 -4.48 -18.90
CA ALA A 2 -20.51 -3.76 -17.74
C ALA A 2 -20.87 -4.49 -16.44
N ILE A 3 -19.93 -4.60 -15.51
CA ILE A 3 -20.06 -5.32 -14.24
C ILE A 3 -19.38 -4.49 -13.17
N GLU A 4 -20.08 -4.25 -12.07
CA GLU A 4 -19.54 -3.59 -10.89
C GLU A 4 -19.06 -4.66 -9.90
N LEU A 5 -17.87 -4.43 -9.34
CA LEU A 5 -17.19 -5.33 -8.42
C LEU A 5 -16.70 -4.53 -7.21
N ASP A 6 -17.11 -4.94 -6.03
CA ASP A 6 -16.66 -4.37 -4.76
C ASP A 6 -15.83 -5.40 -4.01
N ASN A 7 -14.64 -5.00 -3.62
CA ASN A 7 -13.71 -5.81 -2.85
C ASN A 7 -13.07 -4.96 -1.75
N SER A 8 -12.59 -5.61 -0.72
CA SER A 8 -11.79 -4.95 0.32
C SER A 8 -10.77 -5.90 0.92
N PHE A 9 -9.69 -5.35 1.43
CA PHE A 9 -8.68 -6.08 2.19
C PHE A 9 -7.99 -5.15 3.18
N THR A 10 -7.26 -5.72 4.13
CA THR A 10 -6.51 -4.96 5.14
C THR A 10 -5.02 -5.19 4.94
N VAL A 11 -4.22 -4.15 5.15
CA VAL A 11 -2.75 -4.22 5.17
C VAL A 11 -2.21 -3.80 6.54
N PRO A 12 -1.10 -4.41 7.01
CA PRO A 12 -0.56 -4.19 8.37
C PRO A 12 0.35 -2.96 8.46
N VAL A 13 -0.04 -1.86 7.81
CA VAL A 13 0.67 -0.58 7.84
C VAL A 13 -0.33 0.57 7.90
N PRO A 14 0.06 1.76 8.43
CA PRO A 14 -0.82 2.93 8.46
C PRO A 14 -1.13 3.47 7.06
N PRO A 15 -2.20 4.29 6.90
CA PRO A 15 -2.68 4.75 5.60
C PRO A 15 -1.63 5.47 4.74
N GLU A 16 -0.77 6.27 5.34
CA GLU A 16 0.29 6.98 4.63
C GLU A 16 1.30 6.02 4.02
N GLN A 17 1.71 5.00 4.76
CA GLN A 17 2.64 3.99 4.26
C GLN A 17 1.96 3.06 3.24
N ALA A 18 0.70 2.71 3.45
CA ALA A 18 -0.09 1.95 2.48
C ALA A 18 -0.25 2.72 1.16
N TRP A 19 -0.41 4.04 1.24
CA TRP A 19 -0.47 4.93 0.09
C TRP A 19 0.80 4.86 -0.76
N ASP A 20 1.95 5.05 -0.14
CA ASP A 20 3.25 5.02 -0.84
C ASP A 20 3.50 3.64 -1.48
N VAL A 21 3.20 2.56 -0.76
CA VAL A 21 3.35 1.19 -1.28
C VAL A 21 2.45 0.94 -2.48
N LEU A 22 1.17 1.36 -2.44
CA LEU A 22 0.22 1.12 -3.52
C LEU A 22 0.50 1.96 -4.78
N LEU A 23 1.21 3.07 -4.67
CA LEU A 23 1.65 3.87 -5.81
C LEU A 23 2.94 3.36 -6.44
N ASP A 24 3.71 2.56 -5.75
CA ASP A 24 4.93 1.92 -6.28
C ASP A 24 4.56 0.67 -7.10
N VAL A 25 4.25 0.90 -8.37
CA VAL A 25 3.76 -0.14 -9.28
C VAL A 25 4.78 -1.24 -9.50
N GLU A 26 6.05 -0.91 -9.63
CA GLU A 26 7.10 -1.91 -9.88
C GLU A 26 7.22 -2.89 -8.72
N ARG A 27 7.00 -2.38 -7.52
CA ARG A 27 7.05 -3.15 -6.28
C ARG A 27 5.80 -4.00 -6.06
N ILE A 28 4.59 -3.47 -6.36
CA ILE A 28 3.34 -4.21 -6.15
C ILE A 28 2.96 -5.13 -7.31
N ALA A 29 3.50 -4.92 -8.50
CA ALA A 29 3.16 -5.74 -9.67
C ALA A 29 3.39 -7.25 -9.45
N PRO A 30 4.48 -7.70 -8.81
CA PRO A 30 4.67 -9.11 -8.48
C PRO A 30 3.63 -9.67 -7.50
N CYS A 31 2.99 -8.82 -6.71
CA CYS A 31 1.94 -9.22 -5.76
C CYS A 31 0.63 -9.60 -6.48
N MET A 32 0.40 -9.05 -7.68
CA MET A 32 -0.79 -9.36 -8.47
C MET A 32 -0.63 -10.69 -9.20
N PRO A 33 -1.44 -11.71 -8.88
CA PRO A 33 -1.29 -13.04 -9.46
C PRO A 33 -1.54 -13.03 -10.97
N GLY A 34 -0.54 -13.47 -11.73
CA GLY A 34 -0.60 -13.55 -13.19
C GLY A 34 -0.35 -12.23 -13.92
N ALA A 35 -0.06 -11.15 -13.21
CA ALA A 35 0.38 -9.90 -13.81
C ALA A 35 1.88 -9.92 -14.14
N SER A 36 2.25 -9.21 -15.18
CA SER A 36 3.62 -8.96 -15.58
C SER A 36 3.69 -7.57 -16.21
N VAL A 37 4.45 -6.68 -15.60
CA VAL A 37 4.68 -5.32 -16.11
C VAL A 37 5.81 -5.37 -17.13
N THR A 38 5.61 -4.66 -18.23
CA THR A 38 6.58 -4.57 -19.33
C THR A 38 7.31 -3.23 -19.29
N SER A 39 6.59 -2.14 -19.01
CA SER A 39 7.15 -0.80 -18.81
C SER A 39 6.28 0.02 -17.86
N VAL A 40 6.89 0.98 -17.21
CA VAL A 40 6.25 2.01 -16.39
C VAL A 40 6.79 3.36 -16.85
N GLU A 41 5.91 4.23 -17.34
CA GLU A 41 6.25 5.56 -17.81
C GLU A 41 5.35 6.60 -17.12
N GLY A 42 5.85 7.16 -16.02
CA GLY A 42 5.09 8.07 -15.19
C GLY A 42 3.84 7.40 -14.59
N ASP A 43 2.66 7.84 -15.01
CA ASP A 43 1.38 7.31 -14.56
C ASP A 43 0.85 6.16 -15.44
N GLU A 44 1.53 5.85 -16.53
CA GLU A 44 1.14 4.80 -17.48
C GLU A 44 1.97 3.55 -17.31
N ILE A 45 1.29 2.41 -17.27
CA ILE A 45 1.85 1.09 -17.01
C ILE A 45 1.46 0.20 -18.19
N GLU A 46 2.44 -0.36 -18.87
CA GLU A 46 2.20 -1.41 -19.86
C GLU A 46 2.46 -2.79 -19.26
N GLY A 47 1.62 -3.74 -19.62
CA GLY A 47 1.80 -5.09 -19.12
C GLY A 47 0.81 -6.10 -19.67
N GLN A 48 0.83 -7.25 -19.03
CA GLN A 48 -0.13 -8.31 -19.31
C GLN A 48 -0.63 -8.94 -18.01
N VAL A 49 -1.84 -9.45 -18.05
CA VAL A 49 -2.42 -10.20 -16.94
C VAL A 49 -2.99 -11.51 -17.45
N LYS A 50 -2.66 -12.60 -16.76
CA LYS A 50 -3.20 -13.93 -17.03
C LYS A 50 -4.28 -14.26 -16.00
N VAL A 51 -5.51 -14.41 -16.47
CA VAL A 51 -6.68 -14.69 -15.63
C VAL A 51 -7.20 -16.09 -15.94
N LYS A 52 -7.54 -16.83 -14.89
CA LYS A 52 -8.20 -18.13 -15.00
C LYS A 52 -9.67 -18.00 -14.65
N LEU A 53 -10.54 -18.32 -15.60
CA LEU A 53 -12.00 -18.35 -15.44
C LEU A 53 -12.47 -19.81 -15.55
N GLY A 54 -12.47 -20.54 -14.43
CA GLY A 54 -12.73 -21.98 -14.45
C GLY A 54 -11.71 -22.73 -15.33
N PRO A 55 -12.15 -23.48 -16.36
CA PRO A 55 -11.27 -24.20 -17.27
C PRO A 55 -10.57 -23.29 -18.29
N LEU A 56 -11.00 -22.04 -18.43
CA LEU A 56 -10.49 -21.08 -19.40
C LEU A 56 -9.35 -20.25 -18.81
N SER A 57 -8.23 -20.20 -19.51
CA SER A 57 -7.10 -19.32 -19.18
C SER A 57 -6.98 -18.25 -20.27
N LEU A 58 -7.06 -17.00 -19.88
CA LEU A 58 -7.01 -15.84 -20.76
C LEU A 58 -5.81 -15.00 -20.41
N THR A 59 -5.17 -14.43 -21.42
CA THR A 59 -4.08 -13.45 -21.22
C THR A 59 -4.47 -12.16 -21.93
N TYR A 60 -4.53 -11.08 -21.18
CA TYR A 60 -4.74 -9.74 -21.70
C TYR A 60 -3.42 -8.99 -21.70
N LYS A 61 -3.12 -8.33 -22.81
CA LYS A 61 -2.05 -7.35 -22.91
C LYS A 61 -2.66 -5.98 -23.09
N GLY A 62 -2.13 -4.99 -22.37
CA GLY A 62 -2.69 -3.64 -22.44
C GLY A 62 -1.98 -2.67 -21.52
N THR A 63 -2.68 -1.58 -21.22
CA THR A 63 -2.19 -0.47 -20.41
C THR A 63 -3.11 -0.21 -19.23
N ALA A 64 -2.53 0.30 -18.15
CA ALA A 64 -3.23 0.88 -17.02
C ALA A 64 -2.65 2.27 -16.77
N LYS A 65 -3.48 3.22 -16.34
CA LYS A 65 -3.08 4.59 -16.07
C LYS A 65 -3.71 5.09 -14.80
N PHE A 66 -2.90 5.72 -13.95
CA PHE A 66 -3.42 6.51 -12.84
C PHE A 66 -4.09 7.77 -13.40
N THR A 67 -5.38 7.92 -13.15
CA THR A 67 -6.17 9.08 -13.61
C THR A 67 -6.34 10.12 -12.53
N ASP A 68 -6.27 9.68 -11.26
CA ASP A 68 -6.34 10.56 -10.10
C ASP A 68 -5.60 9.94 -8.91
N LYS A 69 -4.94 10.80 -8.11
CA LYS A 69 -4.21 10.45 -6.90
C LYS A 69 -4.49 11.52 -5.84
N ASP A 70 -5.64 11.43 -5.18
CA ASP A 70 -6.00 12.34 -4.09
C ASP A 70 -5.39 11.87 -2.77
N GLN A 71 -4.23 12.43 -2.44
CA GLN A 71 -3.51 12.10 -1.20
C GLN A 71 -4.26 12.55 0.05
N ALA A 72 -5.01 13.66 -0.02
CA ALA A 72 -5.74 14.18 1.13
C ALA A 72 -6.94 13.30 1.50
N ALA A 73 -7.62 12.76 0.50
CA ALA A 73 -8.72 11.82 0.66
C ALA A 73 -8.27 10.35 0.69
N HIS A 74 -6.99 10.06 0.40
CA HIS A 74 -6.44 8.72 0.21
C HIS A 74 -7.24 7.91 -0.83
N ILE A 75 -7.52 8.53 -1.97
CA ILE A 75 -8.24 7.92 -3.09
C ILE A 75 -7.32 7.84 -4.31
N ILE A 76 -7.25 6.64 -4.89
CA ILE A 76 -6.50 6.36 -6.12
C ILE A 76 -7.50 5.91 -7.18
N SER A 77 -7.44 6.53 -8.36
CA SER A 77 -8.24 6.13 -9.52
C SER A 77 -7.35 5.66 -10.66
N ILE A 78 -7.70 4.52 -11.25
CA ILE A 78 -6.94 3.87 -12.32
C ILE A 78 -7.90 3.50 -13.44
N GLU A 79 -7.52 3.77 -14.68
CA GLU A 79 -8.14 3.24 -15.87
C GLU A 79 -7.23 2.20 -16.53
N ALA A 80 -7.80 1.06 -16.87
CA ALA A 80 -7.08 -0.01 -17.55
C ALA A 80 -7.82 -0.49 -18.79
N SER A 81 -7.06 -0.85 -19.81
CA SER A 81 -7.61 -1.45 -21.03
C SER A 81 -6.68 -2.51 -21.58
N GLY A 82 -7.23 -3.55 -22.17
CA GLY A 82 -6.44 -4.64 -22.73
C GLY A 82 -7.18 -5.47 -23.76
N LYS A 83 -6.40 -6.18 -24.56
CA LYS A 83 -6.89 -7.13 -25.57
C LYS A 83 -6.39 -8.54 -25.23
N GLU A 84 -7.25 -9.51 -25.43
CA GLU A 84 -6.88 -10.92 -25.33
C GLU A 84 -5.84 -11.28 -26.38
N THR A 85 -4.73 -11.91 -25.96
CA THR A 85 -3.61 -12.24 -26.85
C THR A 85 -3.89 -13.37 -27.84
N ARG A 86 -4.84 -14.25 -27.51
CA ARG A 86 -5.20 -15.43 -28.31
C ARG A 86 -6.68 -15.44 -28.73
N GLY A 87 -7.33 -14.31 -28.70
CA GLY A 87 -8.76 -14.18 -29.03
C GLY A 87 -9.10 -12.78 -29.50
N SER A 88 -10.40 -12.52 -29.62
CA SER A 88 -10.95 -11.20 -30.00
C SER A 88 -11.56 -10.45 -28.83
N GLY A 89 -11.38 -10.94 -27.60
CA GLY A 89 -11.90 -10.31 -26.39
C GLY A 89 -11.15 -9.04 -26.03
N THR A 90 -11.88 -8.06 -25.50
CA THR A 90 -11.33 -6.85 -24.92
C THR A 90 -11.83 -6.71 -23.49
N ALA A 91 -11.02 -6.07 -22.65
CA ALA A 91 -11.38 -5.70 -21.30
C ALA A 91 -11.03 -4.23 -21.08
N SER A 92 -11.88 -3.49 -20.40
CA SER A 92 -11.58 -2.17 -19.85
C SER A 92 -12.13 -2.08 -18.45
N ALA A 93 -11.39 -1.45 -17.56
CA ALA A 93 -11.76 -1.30 -16.16
C ALA A 93 -11.46 0.12 -15.68
N SER A 94 -12.39 0.66 -14.91
CA SER A 94 -12.18 1.84 -14.07
C SER A 94 -12.16 1.36 -12.63
N VAL A 95 -11.07 1.61 -11.93
CA VAL A 95 -10.83 1.14 -10.57
C VAL A 95 -10.65 2.35 -9.66
N GLN A 96 -11.37 2.37 -8.56
CA GLN A 96 -11.18 3.35 -7.50
C GLN A 96 -10.84 2.61 -6.21
N ALA A 97 -9.71 2.96 -5.62
CA ALA A 97 -9.28 2.44 -4.33
C ALA A 97 -9.32 3.57 -3.30
N SER A 98 -9.89 3.31 -2.13
CA SER A 98 -9.90 4.21 -0.98
C SER A 98 -9.23 3.55 0.21
N LEU A 99 -8.36 4.29 0.89
CA LEU A 99 -7.61 3.82 2.05
C LEU A 99 -8.14 4.52 3.30
N THR A 100 -8.55 3.73 4.28
CA THR A 100 -9.04 4.23 5.57
C THR A 100 -8.34 3.51 6.71
N PRO A 101 -8.23 4.11 7.91
CA PRO A 101 -7.71 3.40 9.07
C PRO A 101 -8.47 2.09 9.28
N GLY A 102 -7.74 0.99 9.43
CA GLY A 102 -8.31 -0.34 9.71
C GLY A 102 -8.76 -0.49 11.16
N GLY A 103 -9.36 -1.64 11.48
CA GLY A 103 -9.86 -1.93 12.82
C GLY A 103 -8.78 -2.14 13.90
N GLY A 104 -7.49 -2.21 13.51
CA GLY A 104 -6.35 -2.34 14.42
C GLY A 104 -5.40 -1.15 14.32
N ALA A 105 -4.62 -0.93 15.39
CA ALA A 105 -3.59 0.11 15.39
C ALA A 105 -2.54 -0.18 14.30
N GLY A 106 -2.27 0.81 13.44
CA GLY A 106 -1.29 0.67 12.36
C GLY A 106 -1.74 -0.21 11.19
N GLN A 107 -3.05 -0.38 11.01
CA GLN A 107 -3.61 -1.11 9.88
C GLN A 107 -4.42 -0.18 8.97
N THR A 108 -4.46 -0.50 7.70
CA THR A 108 -5.26 0.19 6.69
C THR A 108 -6.26 -0.75 6.04
N LEU A 109 -7.52 -0.34 5.99
CA LEU A 109 -8.54 -0.96 5.16
C LEU A 109 -8.50 -0.32 3.78
N VAL A 110 -8.27 -1.13 2.76
CA VAL A 110 -8.33 -0.74 1.35
C VAL A 110 -9.64 -1.25 0.77
N SER A 111 -10.50 -0.33 0.34
CA SER A 111 -11.75 -0.64 -0.35
C SER A 111 -11.61 -0.33 -1.83
N ILE A 112 -11.96 -1.29 -2.68
CA ILE A 112 -11.80 -1.21 -4.14
C ILE A 112 -13.15 -1.34 -4.80
N HIS A 113 -13.53 -0.33 -5.56
CA HIS A 113 -14.65 -0.35 -6.47
C HIS A 113 -14.15 -0.44 -7.92
N THR A 114 -14.65 -1.39 -8.68
CA THR A 114 -14.23 -1.62 -10.06
C THR A 114 -15.43 -1.70 -10.99
N SER A 115 -15.49 -0.82 -11.98
CA SER A 115 -16.39 -0.93 -13.12
C SER A 115 -15.66 -1.63 -14.26
N LEU A 116 -16.04 -2.86 -14.54
CA LEU A 116 -15.39 -3.72 -15.53
C LEU A 116 -16.27 -3.92 -16.76
N ASN A 117 -15.73 -3.63 -17.93
CA ASN A 117 -16.38 -3.90 -19.21
C ASN A 117 -15.58 -4.94 -19.99
N VAL A 118 -16.23 -6.07 -20.31
CA VAL A 118 -15.59 -7.17 -21.03
C VAL A 118 -16.40 -7.58 -22.27
N THR A 119 -15.66 -7.98 -23.30
CA THR A 119 -16.22 -8.55 -24.53
C THR A 119 -15.60 -9.91 -24.83
N GLY A 120 -16.20 -10.65 -25.77
CA GLY A 120 -15.71 -11.96 -26.17
C GLY A 120 -16.12 -13.08 -25.23
N LYS A 121 -15.28 -14.10 -25.11
CA LYS A 121 -15.56 -15.31 -24.31
C LYS A 121 -15.86 -15.02 -22.85
N PRO A 122 -15.14 -14.13 -22.14
CA PRO A 122 -15.43 -13.83 -20.73
C PRO A 122 -16.84 -13.30 -20.50
N ALA A 123 -17.36 -12.50 -21.44
CA ALA A 123 -18.72 -11.97 -21.35
C ALA A 123 -19.81 -13.07 -21.37
N GLN A 124 -19.50 -14.25 -21.91
CA GLN A 124 -20.42 -15.38 -21.98
C GLN A 124 -20.55 -16.12 -20.63
N PHE A 125 -19.57 -16.01 -19.75
CA PHE A 125 -19.62 -16.63 -18.42
C PHE A 125 -20.50 -15.88 -17.42
N GLY A 126 -21.02 -14.71 -17.83
CA GLY A 126 -22.01 -13.98 -17.09
C GLY A 126 -21.52 -13.36 -15.77
N ARG A 127 -22.49 -12.77 -15.07
CA ARG A 127 -22.26 -12.02 -13.84
C ARG A 127 -21.87 -12.87 -12.63
N SER A 128 -21.95 -14.20 -12.70
CA SER A 128 -21.73 -15.08 -11.56
C SER A 128 -20.26 -15.44 -11.31
N LEU A 129 -19.47 -15.63 -12.37
CA LEU A 129 -18.07 -16.05 -12.24
C LEU A 129 -17.09 -14.88 -12.02
N LEU A 130 -17.38 -13.71 -12.59
CA LEU A 130 -16.46 -12.58 -12.51
C LEU A 130 -16.26 -12.03 -11.08
N PRO A 131 -17.32 -11.89 -10.25
CA PRO A 131 -17.14 -11.51 -8.84
C PRO A 131 -16.31 -12.52 -8.04
N GLU A 132 -16.53 -13.82 -8.26
CA GLU A 132 -15.76 -14.87 -7.57
C GLU A 132 -14.27 -14.82 -7.94
N VAL A 133 -13.96 -14.64 -9.21
CA VAL A 133 -12.58 -14.54 -9.69
C VAL A 133 -11.94 -13.25 -9.20
N SER A 134 -12.65 -12.13 -9.25
CA SER A 134 -12.18 -10.85 -8.69
C SER A 134 -11.83 -10.99 -7.21
N GLY A 135 -12.73 -11.55 -6.40
CA GLY A 135 -12.49 -11.77 -4.98
C GLY A 135 -11.24 -12.63 -4.71
N LYS A 136 -11.06 -13.71 -5.47
CA LYS A 136 -9.85 -14.56 -5.36
C LYS A 136 -8.56 -13.82 -5.74
N LEU A 137 -8.60 -13.02 -6.81
CA LEU A 137 -7.44 -12.24 -7.24
C LEU A 137 -7.06 -11.20 -6.19
N ILE A 138 -8.03 -10.49 -5.63
CA ILE A 138 -7.79 -9.48 -4.59
C ILE A 138 -7.31 -10.12 -3.30
N GLN A 139 -7.84 -11.27 -2.89
CA GLN A 139 -7.34 -12.00 -1.72
C GLN A 139 -5.89 -12.45 -1.90
N GLN A 140 -5.52 -12.98 -3.06
CA GLN A 140 -4.13 -13.36 -3.34
C GLN A 140 -3.21 -12.14 -3.41
N PHE A 141 -3.67 -11.06 -4.02
CA PHE A 141 -2.95 -9.80 -4.03
C PHE A 141 -2.70 -9.30 -2.61
N ALA A 142 -3.72 -9.25 -1.76
CA ALA A 142 -3.61 -8.82 -0.36
C ALA A 142 -2.60 -9.69 0.42
N THR A 143 -2.67 -11.02 0.29
CA THR A 143 -1.73 -11.94 0.94
C THR A 143 -0.28 -11.72 0.49
N ASN A 144 -0.06 -11.54 -0.80
CA ASN A 144 1.27 -11.29 -1.36
C ASN A 144 1.81 -9.91 -0.92
N LEU A 145 0.94 -8.90 -0.92
CA LEU A 145 1.27 -7.55 -0.49
C LEU A 145 1.64 -7.51 0.99
N GLU A 146 0.88 -8.18 1.84
CA GLU A 146 1.17 -8.32 3.27
C GLU A 146 2.53 -9.01 3.50
N ALA A 147 2.80 -10.09 2.78
CA ALA A 147 4.07 -10.80 2.87
C ALA A 147 5.25 -9.91 2.45
N MET A 148 5.09 -9.11 1.40
CA MET A 148 6.09 -8.15 0.92
C MET A 148 6.34 -7.06 1.98
N ILE A 149 5.30 -6.44 2.52
CA ILE A 149 5.41 -5.39 3.54
C ILE A 149 6.10 -5.93 4.80
N ASN A 150 5.75 -7.14 5.24
CA ASN A 150 6.37 -7.77 6.43
C ASN A 150 7.85 -8.08 6.20
N ALA A 151 8.24 -8.51 5.00
CA ALA A 151 9.63 -8.75 4.65
C ALA A 151 10.46 -7.46 4.67
N ASP A 152 9.92 -6.36 4.17
CA ASP A 152 10.58 -5.05 4.17
C ASP A 152 10.75 -4.50 5.59
N THR A 153 9.74 -4.67 6.44
CA THR A 153 9.80 -4.26 7.85
C THR A 153 10.87 -5.06 8.60
N ALA A 154 11.00 -6.36 8.32
CA ALA A 154 12.02 -7.20 8.91
C ALA A 154 13.44 -6.84 8.43
N ALA A 155 13.61 -6.51 7.16
CA ALA A 155 14.88 -6.07 6.59
C ALA A 155 15.35 -4.73 7.19
N GLY A 156 14.44 -3.76 7.31
CA GLY A 156 14.73 -2.47 7.94
C GLY A 156 15.08 -2.55 9.43
N ALA A 157 14.56 -3.55 10.14
CA ALA A 157 14.89 -3.77 11.55
C ALA A 157 16.32 -4.37 11.73
N THR A 158 16.87 -5.04 10.73
CA THR A 158 18.20 -5.66 10.79
C THR A 158 19.31 -4.64 10.52
N GLU A 159 19.06 -3.63 9.70
CA GLU A 159 20.04 -2.55 9.45
C GLU A 159 20.18 -1.56 10.61
N ALA A 160 19.18 -1.43 11.47
CA ALA A 160 19.21 -0.52 12.61
C ALA A 160 20.08 -1.05 13.80
N VAL A 161 20.51 -2.31 13.78
CA VAL A 161 21.27 -2.95 14.87
C VAL A 161 22.78 -2.96 14.62
N GLU A 162 23.26 -2.76 13.38
CA GLU A 162 24.68 -2.84 13.07
C GLU A 162 25.50 -1.54 13.21
N THR A 163 24.90 -0.40 13.56
CA THR A 163 25.65 0.86 13.75
C THR A 163 25.97 1.23 15.19
N GLY A 164 25.89 0.27 16.12
CA GLY A 164 26.06 0.52 17.56
C GLY A 164 27.11 -0.31 18.27
N THR A 165 28.22 -0.78 17.62
CA THR A 165 29.27 -1.46 18.36
C THR A 165 30.64 -1.17 17.74
N GLY A 166 31.33 -0.19 18.29
CA GLY A 166 32.71 0.08 17.96
C GLY A 166 33.25 1.30 18.72
N ASP A 167 33.68 1.13 19.90
CA ASP A 167 35.02 1.46 20.40
C ASP A 167 35.06 1.44 21.93
N ALA A 168 35.63 0.37 22.47
CA ALA A 168 36.11 0.33 23.83
C ALA A 168 37.65 0.29 23.76
N GLY A 169 38.25 1.50 23.65
CA GLY A 169 39.68 1.69 23.83
C GLY A 169 40.01 1.97 25.28
N ALA A 170 40.61 1.00 25.95
CA ALA A 170 41.19 1.14 27.29
C ALA A 170 42.38 2.09 27.26
N SER A 171 42.44 3.04 28.18
CA SER A 171 43.72 3.60 28.69
C SER A 171 43.56 4.03 30.13
N GLN A 172 44.38 3.41 30.98
CA GLN A 172 44.64 3.71 32.38
C GLN A 172 45.48 4.98 32.47
N GLY A 173 45.29 5.76 33.55
CA GLY A 173 46.24 6.77 33.96
C GLY A 173 45.70 7.79 34.94
N ASP A 174 45.88 7.51 36.20
CA ASP A 174 46.41 8.32 37.29
C ASP A 174 45.69 9.54 37.91
N ALA A 175 45.83 9.53 39.20
CA ALA A 175 45.38 10.31 40.33
C ALA A 175 45.44 11.86 40.23
N GLY A 176 44.51 12.51 40.94
CA GLY A 176 44.59 13.92 41.27
C GLY A 176 43.42 14.40 42.13
N ALA A 177 43.66 14.52 43.43
CA ALA A 177 42.74 15.05 44.41
C ALA A 177 42.46 16.55 44.22
N GLY A 178 41.24 16.99 44.55
CA GLY A 178 40.92 18.41 44.65
C GLY A 178 39.52 18.71 45.12
N SER A 179 39.40 19.02 46.38
CA SER A 179 38.24 19.50 47.12
C SER A 179 37.56 20.73 46.52
N GLY A 180 36.26 20.88 46.75
CA GLY A 180 35.64 22.19 46.75
C GLY A 180 34.16 22.27 46.41
N GLN A 181 33.34 22.13 47.46
CA GLN A 181 32.20 22.99 47.81
C GLN A 181 31.08 23.31 46.81
N ALA A 182 29.91 22.88 47.15
CA ALA A 182 28.62 23.49 46.85
C ALA A 182 28.47 24.80 47.73
N PRO A 183 27.44 25.65 47.67
CA PRO A 183 26.06 25.45 47.20
C PRO A 183 25.39 26.68 46.53
N THR A 184 24.09 26.63 46.48
CA THR A 184 22.99 27.65 46.40
C THR A 184 22.24 27.67 45.07
N ASP A 185 21.00 27.18 45.08
CA ASP A 185 19.73 27.81 45.44
C ASP A 185 19.27 28.93 44.48
N SER A 186 18.23 28.70 43.79
CA SER A 186 17.08 29.58 43.61
C SER A 186 16.03 29.01 42.69
N ALA A 187 15.00 28.71 43.30
CA ALA A 187 13.58 28.57 42.95
C ALA A 187 13.05 29.62 41.96
N VAL A 188 11.77 29.32 41.57
CA VAL A 188 10.70 30.21 41.08
C VAL A 188 10.47 30.13 39.57
N THR A 189 9.44 29.62 39.08
CA THR A 189 8.01 29.89 39.08
C THR A 189 7.39 29.34 37.78
N ALA A 190 6.49 28.44 37.91
CA ALA A 190 5.50 28.17 36.89
C ALA A 190 4.47 29.32 36.85
N PRO A 191 3.83 29.58 35.75
CA PRO A 191 2.39 29.72 35.83
C PRO A 191 1.62 28.78 34.91
N ALA A 192 0.49 28.43 35.45
CA ALA A 192 -0.52 27.54 34.98
C ALA A 192 -1.43 28.13 33.85
N PRO A 193 -2.45 27.39 33.43
CA PRO A 193 -3.04 27.40 32.10
C PRO A 193 -4.15 28.44 31.96
N VAL A 194 -4.40 28.83 30.73
CA VAL A 194 -5.63 29.54 30.36
C VAL A 194 -6.38 28.77 29.27
N SER A 195 -7.42 28.11 29.69
CA SER A 195 -8.64 27.92 28.91
C SER A 195 -9.42 29.21 29.05
N PRO A 196 -10.22 29.70 28.14
CA PRO A 196 -11.35 29.11 27.50
C PRO A 196 -12.03 29.86 26.34
N ALA A 197 -13.20 29.43 26.11
CA ALA A 197 -14.39 30.12 25.64
C ALA A 197 -14.79 29.91 24.18
N ALA A 198 -15.76 29.08 24.02
CA ALA A 198 -16.80 29.22 23.01
C ALA A 198 -17.58 30.54 23.19
N PRO A 199 -18.13 31.06 22.12
CA PRO A 199 -19.51 31.47 22.23
C PRO A 199 -20.42 30.94 21.11
N ALA A 200 -21.62 30.64 21.56
CA ALA A 200 -22.84 30.48 20.81
C ALA A 200 -23.20 31.72 19.96
N VAL A 201 -23.81 31.55 18.85
CA VAL A 201 -25.12 31.93 18.31
C VAL A 201 -25.21 31.42 16.88
#